data_3fa2835644b820443a0f467bacb0d4a3
#
_entry.id   3fa2835644b820443a0f467bacb0d4a3
#
_cell.length_a   1.000
_cell.length_b   1.000
_cell.length_c   1.000
_cell.angle_alpha   90.00
_cell.angle_beta   90.00
_cell.angle_gamma   90.00
#
_symmetry.space_group_name_H-M   'P 1'
#
loop_
_entity.id
_entity.type
_entity.pdbx_description
1 polymer ?
#
loop_
_entity_poly.entity_id
_entity_poly.type
_entity_poly.pdbx_seq_one_letter_code
_entity_poly.pdbx_strand_id
1 'polypeptide(L)'
;MTTAKATRPVWKRSAGGPRRTVGICLMAGEETEAALEWIREAHPDTSIKFRDCYYKVERDDVLEFDMPAISEQLGRELTTEMFLVSMSTYYGRMVRSNDKIQIFADILPDRFKD
;
A
#
# COMPACT_ATOMS: atom_id res chain seq x y z
N MET A 1 -18.62 17.29 -15.76
CA MET A 1 -18.47 16.59 -15.57
C MET A 1 -18.21 15.84 -15.39
N THR A 2 -18.13 15.95 -15.50
CA THR A 2 -17.82 15.18 -15.37
C THR A 2 -17.47 14.46 -15.09
N THR A 3 -17.38 14.27 -15.07
CA THR A 3 -16.99 13.55 -14.70
C THR A 3 -16.73 13.21 -14.06
N ALA A 4 -16.91 13.37 -13.91
CA ALA A 4 -16.57 13.07 -13.33
C ALA A 4 -16.47 12.88 -12.62
N LYS A 5 -16.92 12.76 -12.40
CA LYS A 5 -16.69 12.38 -11.81
C LYS A 5 -16.10 11.83 -11.42
N ALA A 6 -17.21 11.73 -11.37
CA ALA A 6 -16.53 10.73 -10.88
C ALA A 6 -15.20 10.56 -11.01
N THR A 7 -15.04 10.33 -11.95
CA THR A 7 -13.65 10.22 -11.99
C THR A 7 -13.09 11.57 -11.94
N ARG A 8 -12.79 11.88 -10.77
CA ARG A 8 -12.13 13.12 -10.58
C ARG A 8 -10.67 12.96 -10.90
N PRO A 9 -10.11 13.83 -11.73
CA PRO A 9 -8.71 13.74 -12.05
C PRO A 9 -7.85 13.88 -10.80
N VAL A 10 -6.75 13.17 -10.79
CA VAL A 10 -5.86 13.20 -9.65
C VAL A 10 -5.33 14.62 -9.40
N TRP A 11 -5.01 15.34 -10.47
CA TRP A 11 -4.49 16.68 -10.30
C TRP A 11 -5.50 17.58 -9.59
N LYS A 12 -6.77 17.32 -9.81
CA LYS A 12 -7.78 18.16 -9.20
C LYS A 12 -7.85 17.93 -7.70
N ARG A 13 -7.66 16.68 -7.28
CA ARG A 13 -7.62 16.41 -5.86
C ARG A 13 -6.40 17.05 -5.21
N SER A 14 -5.32 17.04 -5.93
CA SER A 14 -4.08 17.57 -5.41
C SER A 14 -4.08 19.09 -5.36
N ALA A 15 -4.92 19.71 -6.17
CA ALA A 15 -4.94 21.16 -6.23
C ALA A 15 -5.26 21.76 -4.88
N GLY A 16 -5.99 21.05 -4.06
CA GLY A 16 -6.35 21.55 -2.75
C GLY A 16 -5.35 21.22 -1.67
N GLY A 17 -4.27 20.51 -2.02
CA GLY A 17 -3.29 20.16 -1.03
C GLY A 17 -2.46 18.99 -1.48
N PRO A 18 -1.55 18.51 -0.63
CA PRO A 18 -0.67 17.40 -0.95
C PRO A 18 -1.44 16.11 -1.17
N ARG A 19 -0.87 15.24 -1.95
CA ARG A 19 -1.44 13.92 -2.15
C ARG A 19 -1.30 13.11 -0.87
N ARG A 20 -2.33 12.35 -0.58
CA ARG A 20 -2.35 11.54 0.63
C ARG A 20 -2.36 10.04 0.34
N THR A 21 -2.51 9.66 -0.92
CA THR A 21 -2.61 8.26 -1.28
C THR A 21 -1.22 7.65 -1.39
N VAL A 22 -1.04 6.52 -0.75
CA VAL A 22 0.19 5.74 -0.85
C VAL A 22 -0.15 4.38 -1.40
N GLY A 23 0.82 3.71 -1.99
CA GLY A 23 0.52 2.44 -2.59
C GLY A 23 1.73 1.59 -2.84
N ILE A 24 1.43 0.34 -3.18
CA ILE A 24 2.45 -0.66 -3.48
C ILE A 24 1.90 -1.57 -4.56
N CYS A 25 2.79 -2.04 -5.43
CA CYS A 25 2.43 -3.03 -6.42
C CYS A 25 3.11 -4.33 -6.06
N LEU A 26 2.31 -5.39 -5.92
CA LEU A 26 2.80 -6.70 -5.49
C LEU A 26 2.52 -7.72 -6.58
N MET A 27 3.53 -8.50 -6.91
CA MET A 27 3.37 -9.58 -7.88
C MET A 27 2.48 -10.66 -7.29
N ALA A 28 1.67 -11.28 -8.14
CA ALA A 28 0.79 -12.36 -7.70
C ALA A 28 1.61 -13.52 -7.15
N GLY A 29 1.10 -14.15 -6.09
CA GLY A 29 1.78 -15.26 -5.45
C GLY A 29 1.14 -15.53 -4.10
N GLU A 30 1.59 -16.60 -3.45
CA GLU A 30 1.04 -16.99 -2.16
C GLU A 30 1.20 -15.91 -1.11
N GLU A 31 2.39 -15.34 -1.04
CA GLU A 31 2.67 -14.31 -0.05
C GLU A 31 1.79 -13.09 -0.26
N THR A 32 1.62 -12.72 -1.51
CA THR A 32 0.77 -11.59 -1.84
C THR A 32 -0.69 -11.87 -1.48
N GLU A 33 -1.18 -13.08 -1.80
CA GLU A 33 -2.57 -13.40 -1.49
C GLU A 33 -2.82 -13.36 0.02
N ALA A 34 -1.89 -13.88 0.80
CA ALA A 34 -2.02 -13.85 2.25
C ALA A 34 -2.02 -12.41 2.77
N ALA A 35 -1.15 -11.58 2.21
CA ALA A 35 -1.09 -10.18 2.62
C ALA A 35 -2.39 -9.45 2.28
N LEU A 36 -2.97 -9.75 1.13
CA LEU A 36 -4.21 -9.10 0.73
C LEU A 36 -5.37 -9.53 1.60
N GLU A 37 -5.44 -10.81 1.96
CA GLU A 37 -6.48 -11.27 2.86
C GLU A 37 -6.37 -10.58 4.21
N TRP A 38 -5.16 -10.47 4.70
CA TRP A 38 -4.96 -9.82 5.98
C TRP A 38 -5.39 -8.35 5.92
N ILE A 39 -4.98 -7.64 4.88
CA ILE A 39 -5.24 -6.20 4.83
C ILE A 39 -6.71 -5.89 4.60
N ARG A 40 -7.42 -6.78 3.91
CA ARG A 40 -8.86 -6.58 3.74
C ARG A 40 -9.60 -6.59 5.07
N GLU A 41 -9.12 -7.39 6.01
CA GLU A 41 -9.74 -7.45 7.33
C GLU A 41 -9.25 -6.35 8.24
N ALA A 42 -7.95 -6.09 8.21
CA ALA A 42 -7.35 -5.11 9.12
C ALA A 42 -7.65 -3.68 8.70
N HIS A 43 -7.67 -3.43 7.40
CA HIS A 43 -7.88 -2.10 6.86
C HIS A 43 -8.83 -2.15 5.68
N PRO A 44 -10.14 -2.25 5.95
CA PRO A 44 -11.12 -2.44 4.86
C PRO A 44 -11.21 -1.27 3.89
N ASP A 45 -10.66 -0.12 4.26
CA ASP A 45 -10.67 1.03 3.38
C ASP A 45 -9.53 1.00 2.35
N THR A 46 -8.80 -0.10 2.28
CA THR A 46 -7.72 -0.26 1.31
C THR A 46 -8.27 -0.62 -0.05
N SER A 47 -7.78 0.04 -1.09
CA SER A 47 -8.17 -0.25 -2.46
C SER A 47 -7.20 -1.26 -3.06
N ILE A 48 -7.75 -2.35 -3.60
CA ILE A 48 -6.94 -3.43 -4.18
C ILE A 48 -7.44 -3.66 -5.60
N LYS A 49 -6.54 -3.54 -6.57
CA LYS A 49 -6.87 -3.76 -7.97
C LYS A 49 -5.88 -4.73 -8.59
N PHE A 50 -6.41 -5.70 -9.33
CA PHE A 50 -5.57 -6.67 -10.03
C PHE A 50 -5.36 -6.21 -11.45
N ARG A 51 -4.13 -6.24 -11.92
CA ARG A 51 -3.77 -5.90 -13.29
C ARG A 51 -2.76 -6.88 -13.81
N ASP A 52 -3.13 -7.59 -14.87
CA ASP A 52 -2.24 -8.56 -15.50
C ASP A 52 -1.72 -9.57 -14.48
N CYS A 53 -0.53 -9.36 -13.96
CA CYS A 53 0.08 -10.31 -13.05
C CYS A 53 0.43 -9.68 -11.70
N TYR A 54 -0.13 -8.51 -11.38
CA TYR A 54 0.19 -7.87 -10.13
C TYR A 54 -1.04 -7.18 -9.54
N TYR A 55 -0.96 -6.91 -8.24
CA TYR A 55 -1.99 -6.18 -7.52
C TYR A 55 -1.49 -4.80 -7.16
N LYS A 56 -2.34 -3.81 -7.38
CA LYS A 56 -2.07 -2.45 -6.93
C LYS A 56 -2.88 -2.19 -5.68
N VAL A 57 -2.19 -1.88 -4.59
CA VAL A 57 -2.80 -1.73 -3.27
C VAL A 57 -2.58 -0.29 -2.83
N GLU A 58 -3.68 0.42 -2.53
CA GLU A 58 -3.60 1.83 -2.19
C GLU A 58 -4.43 2.14 -0.96
N ARG A 59 -3.97 3.10 -0.20
CA ARG A 59 -4.71 3.58 0.97
C ARG A 59 -4.28 5.02 1.24
N ASP A 60 -5.15 5.80 1.87
CA ASP A 60 -4.80 7.17 2.21
C ASP A 60 -3.99 7.19 3.49
N ASP A 61 -3.02 8.09 3.53
CA ASP A 61 -2.20 8.41 4.69
C ASP A 61 -1.15 7.37 5.01
N VAL A 62 -1.55 6.13 5.30
CA VAL A 62 -0.58 5.11 5.65
C VAL A 62 -1.07 3.76 5.16
N LEU A 63 -0.13 2.99 4.63
CA LEU A 63 -0.36 1.61 4.22
C LEU A 63 0.60 0.75 5.03
N GLU A 64 0.08 -0.24 5.73
CA GLU A 64 0.88 -1.03 6.64
C GLU A 64 0.67 -2.51 6.40
N PHE A 65 1.76 -3.27 6.47
CA PHE A 65 1.73 -4.73 6.38
C PHE A 65 2.43 -5.30 7.60
N ASP A 66 1.71 -6.13 8.34
CA ASP A 66 2.20 -6.73 9.58
C ASP A 66 2.64 -8.16 9.28
N MET A 67 3.95 -8.41 9.32
CA MET A 67 4.48 -9.70 8.90
C MET A 67 4.01 -10.86 9.77
N PRO A 68 4.02 -10.76 11.11
CA PRO A 68 3.50 -11.87 11.92
C PRO A 68 2.05 -12.21 11.63
N ALA A 69 1.20 -11.20 11.44
CA ALA A 69 -0.19 -11.45 11.15
C ALA A 69 -0.38 -12.09 9.78
N ILE A 70 0.38 -11.61 8.79
CA ILE A 70 0.31 -12.20 7.46
C ILE A 70 0.85 -13.61 7.47
N SER A 71 1.87 -13.87 8.28
CA SER A 71 2.41 -15.22 8.40
C SER A 71 1.35 -16.20 8.86
N GLU A 72 0.47 -15.77 9.75
CA GLU A 72 -0.62 -16.64 10.20
C GLU A 72 -1.57 -16.95 9.06
N GLN A 73 -1.89 -15.96 8.23
CA GLN A 73 -2.72 -16.19 7.07
C GLN A 73 -2.05 -17.14 6.08
N LEU A 74 -0.75 -16.99 5.93
CA LEU A 74 0.01 -17.77 4.95
C LEU A 74 0.22 -19.20 5.41
N GLY A 75 0.26 -19.43 6.72
CA GLY A 75 0.53 -20.74 7.27
C GLY A 75 2.01 -21.05 7.44
N ARG A 76 2.85 -20.07 7.25
CA ARG A 76 4.29 -20.21 7.48
C ARG A 76 4.89 -18.82 7.65
N GLU A 77 6.12 -18.80 8.13
CA GLU A 77 6.75 -17.52 8.43
C GLU A 77 7.00 -16.70 7.17
N LEU A 78 6.64 -15.41 7.25
CA LEU A 78 6.93 -14.45 6.20
C LEU A 78 7.75 -13.34 6.82
N THR A 79 8.94 -13.11 6.29
CA THR A 79 9.79 -12.03 6.74
C THR A 79 9.61 -10.82 5.84
N THR A 80 10.07 -9.66 6.33
CA THR A 80 10.03 -8.44 5.54
C THR A 80 10.76 -8.62 4.22
N GLU A 81 11.92 -9.27 4.25
CA GLU A 81 12.68 -9.48 3.02
C GLU A 81 11.92 -10.35 2.04
N MET A 82 11.28 -11.40 2.53
CA MET A 82 10.50 -12.27 1.64
C MET A 82 9.33 -11.52 1.02
N PHE A 83 8.66 -10.68 1.81
CA PHE A 83 7.56 -9.90 1.31
C PHE A 83 8.03 -8.94 0.21
N LEU A 84 9.17 -8.30 0.43
CA LEU A 84 9.68 -7.31 -0.52
C LEU A 84 10.09 -7.92 -1.85
N VAL A 85 10.37 -9.22 -1.88
CA VAL A 85 10.63 -9.90 -3.15
C VAL A 85 9.43 -9.81 -4.08
N SER A 86 8.22 -9.78 -3.52
CA SER A 86 6.99 -9.69 -4.31
C SER A 86 6.68 -8.26 -4.76
N MET A 87 7.38 -7.28 -4.22
CA MET A 87 7.10 -5.89 -4.54
C MET A 87 7.79 -5.48 -5.84
N SER A 88 7.03 -4.87 -6.75
CA SER A 88 7.63 -4.35 -7.96
C SER A 88 7.89 -2.85 -7.84
N THR A 89 6.99 -2.12 -7.18
CA THR A 89 7.19 -0.69 -6.98
C THR A 89 6.28 -0.20 -5.86
N TYR A 90 6.55 1.00 -5.39
CA TYR A 90 5.70 1.62 -4.39
C TYR A 90 5.81 3.14 -4.51
N TYR A 91 4.89 3.85 -3.88
CA TYR A 91 4.97 5.30 -3.79
C TYR A 91 4.51 5.74 -2.41
N GLY A 92 5.23 6.72 -1.88
CA GLY A 92 5.14 7.15 -0.51
C GLY A 92 6.49 6.97 0.16
N ARG A 93 6.56 7.21 1.44
CA ARG A 93 7.80 7.06 2.19
C ARG A 93 7.75 5.75 2.96
N MET A 94 8.60 4.83 2.59
CA MET A 94 8.59 3.50 3.19
C MET A 94 9.49 3.45 4.42
N VAL A 95 8.96 2.85 5.47
CA VAL A 95 9.70 2.54 6.67
C VAL A 95 9.53 1.06 6.93
N ARG A 96 10.63 0.35 7.08
CA ARG A 96 10.55 -1.09 7.30
C ARG A 96 11.30 -1.47 8.56
N SER A 97 10.80 -2.50 9.21
CA SER A 97 11.43 -3.06 10.38
C SER A 97 11.43 -4.58 10.23
N ASN A 98 11.80 -5.28 11.30
CA ASN A 98 11.89 -6.73 11.23
C ASN A 98 10.52 -7.37 11.00
N ASP A 99 9.46 -6.75 11.48
CA ASP A 99 8.14 -7.38 11.46
C ASP A 99 7.06 -6.57 10.78
N LYS A 100 7.38 -5.43 10.17
CA LYS A 100 6.35 -4.70 9.45
C LYS A 100 6.95 -3.75 8.42
N ILE A 101 6.10 -3.40 7.47
CA ILE A 101 6.40 -2.42 6.44
C ILE A 101 5.31 -1.36 6.50
N GLN A 102 5.71 -0.10 6.54
CA GLN A 102 4.78 1.02 6.54
C GLN A 102 5.15 1.98 5.44
N ILE A 103 4.15 2.49 4.74
CA ILE A 103 4.35 3.47 3.68
C ILE A 103 3.49 4.67 4.05
N PHE A 104 4.14 5.81 4.24
CA PHE A 104 3.47 7.02 4.71
C PHE A 104 3.35 8.03 3.59
N ALA A 105 2.24 8.75 3.58
CA ALA A 105 2.05 9.83 2.64
C ALA A 105 3.06 10.93 2.93
N ASP A 106 3.60 11.49 1.86
CA ASP A 106 4.54 12.60 1.97
C ASP A 106 3.75 13.89 1.89
N ILE A 107 3.01 14.17 2.97
CA ILE A 107 2.02 15.23 2.95
C ILE A 107 2.63 16.57 3.26
N LEU A 108 3.55 16.58 4.21
CA LEU A 108 4.11 17.83 4.69
C LEU A 108 5.61 17.83 4.44
N PRO A 109 6.03 18.29 3.29
CA PRO A 109 7.46 18.25 2.97
C PRO A 109 8.33 18.94 3.99
N ASP A 110 7.81 19.96 4.64
CA ASP A 110 8.58 20.67 5.66
C ASP A 110 9.03 19.78 6.79
N ARG A 111 8.27 18.72 7.06
CA ARG A 111 8.62 17.82 8.15
C ARG A 111 9.92 17.09 7.89
N PHE A 112 10.31 16.99 6.65
CA PHE A 112 11.48 16.22 6.28
C PHE A 112 12.71 17.09 6.09
N LYS A 113 12.55 18.36 6.28
CA LYS A 113 13.68 19.26 6.19
C LYS A 113 14.47 19.35 7.47
N ASP A 114 13.85 19.00 8.54
CA ASP A 114 14.46 19.16 9.85
C ASP A 114 15.35 18.03 10.26
#